data_cfef602cc0c01923d6fb956a3a0514ef
#
_entry.id   cfef602cc0c01923d6fb956a3a0514ef
#
_cell.length_a   1.000
_cell.length_b   1.000
_cell.length_c   1.000
_cell.angle_alpha   90.00
_cell.angle_beta   90.00
_cell.angle_gamma   90.00
#
_symmetry.space_group_name_H-M   'P 1'
#
loop_
_entity.id
_entity.type
_entity.pdbx_description
1 polymer ?
#
loop_
_entity_poly.entity_id
_entity_poly.type
_entity_poly.pdbx_seq_one_letter_code
_entity_poly.pdbx_strand_id
1 'polypeptide(L)'
;MLIKVENLSAYYQNNKVFDNISFSVYKNDYLCIVGENGSGKTTLMRALLGLDIKYTGRIELCGFSKNQIGWLPQSLNSAADFPSSVAEVVLSGFGGKSFWGFGFSKEQRKQAQENMRLLGIEGLSKKAFFNLSGGQKQKALLCRALCASEGVLLLDEPTAGLDPESQAELYSAIANLNQNGTAIIMITHDTKRAVQEAKHILSLGNSGWFYGTADEYLGFGGAV
;
A
#
# COMPACT_ATOMS: atom_id res chain seq x y z
N MET A 1 -6.17 13.42 -11.14
CA MET A 1 -5.21 13.48 -10.02
C MET A 1 -5.93 12.97 -8.78
N LEU A 2 -5.28 12.12 -7.98
CA LEU A 2 -5.82 11.58 -6.72
C LEU A 2 -5.07 12.15 -5.51
N ILE A 3 -3.74 12.21 -5.59
CA ILE A 3 -2.88 12.75 -4.53
C ILE A 3 -1.93 13.77 -5.14
N LYS A 4 -1.74 14.90 -4.48
CA LYS A 4 -0.73 15.90 -4.79
C LYS A 4 0.10 16.18 -3.55
N VAL A 5 1.41 16.09 -3.70
CA VAL A 5 2.39 16.38 -2.64
C VAL A 5 3.24 17.55 -3.11
N GLU A 6 3.35 18.60 -2.31
CA GLU A 6 4.09 19.82 -2.63
C GLU A 6 5.03 20.20 -1.50
N ASN A 7 6.32 20.29 -1.80
CA ASN A 7 7.40 20.75 -0.91
C ASN A 7 7.37 20.05 0.46
N LEU A 8 7.10 18.73 0.46
CA LEU A 8 6.99 17.94 1.67
C LEU A 8 8.36 17.68 2.27
N SER A 9 8.56 18.11 3.52
CA SER A 9 9.73 17.78 4.33
C SER A 9 9.27 17.14 5.62
N ALA A 10 9.86 16.02 6.01
CA ALA A 10 9.46 15.29 7.22
C ALA A 10 10.60 15.20 8.24
N TYR A 11 10.19 15.12 9.50
CA TYR A 11 11.11 15.14 10.64
C TYR A 11 10.81 13.98 11.58
N TYR A 12 11.86 13.30 12.04
CA TYR A 12 11.80 12.35 13.14
C TYR A 12 12.50 12.95 14.35
N GLN A 13 11.73 13.22 15.41
CA GLN A 13 12.15 14.10 16.50
C GLN A 13 12.58 15.47 15.93
N ASN A 14 13.88 15.83 15.97
CA ASN A 14 14.40 17.08 15.41
C ASN A 14 15.29 16.87 14.16
N ASN A 15 15.44 15.61 13.73
CA ASN A 15 16.25 15.29 12.56
C ASN A 15 15.38 15.29 11.30
N LYS A 16 15.81 16.01 10.25
CA LYS A 16 15.16 15.98 8.95
C LYS A 16 15.41 14.61 8.32
N VAL A 17 14.33 13.94 7.88
CA VAL A 17 14.37 12.62 7.24
C VAL A 17 14.49 12.78 5.74
N PHE A 18 13.69 13.67 5.15
CA PHE A 18 13.78 14.07 3.74
C PHE A 18 13.32 15.51 3.59
N ASP A 19 13.66 16.14 2.47
CA ASP A 19 13.44 17.55 2.23
C ASP A 19 12.80 17.82 0.88
N ASN A 20 11.78 18.71 0.89
CA ASN A 20 11.22 19.36 -0.29
C ASN A 20 10.73 18.41 -1.41
N ILE A 21 10.15 17.25 -1.05
CA ILE A 21 9.64 16.27 -2.02
C ILE A 21 8.34 16.77 -2.63
N SER A 22 8.23 16.67 -3.96
CA SER A 22 7.01 17.01 -4.69
C SER A 22 6.72 15.95 -5.75
N PHE A 23 5.48 15.42 -5.74
CA PHE A 23 5.02 14.44 -6.73
C PHE A 23 3.50 14.39 -6.79
N SER A 24 2.97 13.73 -7.81
CA SER A 24 1.53 13.54 -7.97
C SER A 24 1.20 12.08 -8.28
N VAL A 25 0.03 11.63 -7.83
CA VAL A 25 -0.51 10.31 -8.13
C VAL A 25 -1.84 10.48 -8.85
N TYR A 26 -2.01 9.77 -9.95
CA TYR A 26 -3.21 9.82 -10.78
C TYR A 26 -3.98 8.51 -10.69
N LYS A 27 -5.20 8.50 -11.22
CA LYS A 27 -5.99 7.27 -11.37
C LYS A 27 -5.22 6.27 -12.23
N ASN A 28 -5.24 5.00 -11.87
CA ASN A 28 -4.47 3.93 -12.54
C ASN A 28 -2.95 4.16 -12.53
N ASP A 29 -2.46 4.97 -11.61
CA ASP A 29 -1.01 5.14 -11.47
C ASP A 29 -0.41 3.95 -10.72
N TYR A 30 0.82 3.60 -11.06
CA TYR A 30 1.63 2.62 -10.35
C TYR A 30 2.94 3.31 -9.97
N LEU A 31 2.96 3.86 -8.76
CA LEU A 31 4.12 4.56 -8.20
C LEU A 31 4.92 3.60 -7.32
N CYS A 32 6.16 3.33 -7.68
CA CYS A 32 7.10 2.65 -6.81
C CYS A 32 7.98 3.67 -6.07
N ILE A 33 8.05 3.51 -4.74
CA ILE A 33 8.97 4.25 -3.87
C ILE A 33 10.16 3.35 -3.58
N VAL A 34 11.32 3.74 -4.06
CA VAL A 34 12.58 3.01 -3.91
C VAL A 34 13.62 3.83 -3.14
N GLY A 35 14.68 3.19 -2.67
CA GLY A 35 15.77 3.84 -1.95
C GLY A 35 16.34 2.96 -0.85
N GLU A 36 17.48 3.37 -0.30
CA GLU A 36 18.19 2.66 0.77
C GLU A 36 17.38 2.56 2.07
N ASN A 37 17.81 1.66 2.96
CA ASN A 37 17.24 1.60 4.30
C ASN A 37 17.52 2.93 5.05
N GLY A 38 16.49 3.44 5.71
CA GLY A 38 16.60 4.73 6.43
C GLY A 38 16.39 5.97 5.56
N SER A 39 16.17 5.85 4.23
CA SER A 39 15.94 7.00 3.33
C SER A 39 14.60 7.73 3.55
N GLY A 40 13.73 7.22 4.43
CA GLY A 40 12.46 7.88 4.77
C GLY A 40 11.23 7.35 4.04
N LYS A 41 11.31 6.23 3.32
CA LYS A 41 10.17 5.61 2.59
C LYS A 41 8.95 5.38 3.50
N THR A 42 9.14 4.70 4.63
CA THR A 42 8.07 4.45 5.61
C THR A 42 7.58 5.75 6.26
N THR A 43 8.46 6.74 6.46
CA THR A 43 8.08 8.07 6.97
C THR A 43 7.17 8.78 5.97
N LEU A 44 7.48 8.72 4.67
CA LEU A 44 6.63 9.28 3.61
C LEU A 44 5.27 8.60 3.59
N MET A 45 5.22 7.26 3.65
CA MET A 45 3.96 6.51 3.72
C MET A 45 3.11 6.93 4.93
N ARG A 46 3.73 7.06 6.10
CA ARG A 46 3.03 7.52 7.32
C ARG A 46 2.49 8.94 7.16
N ALA A 47 3.22 9.84 6.51
CA ALA A 47 2.75 11.19 6.22
C ALA A 47 1.52 11.18 5.29
N LEU A 48 1.54 10.36 4.22
CA LEU A 48 0.40 10.20 3.30
C LEU A 48 -0.85 9.66 4.02
N LEU A 49 -0.67 8.72 4.94
CA LEU A 49 -1.75 8.15 5.76
C LEU A 49 -2.22 9.12 6.87
N GLY A 50 -1.50 10.21 7.11
CA GLY A 50 -1.80 11.16 8.21
C GLY A 50 -1.56 10.56 9.59
N LEU A 51 -0.65 9.60 9.69
CA LEU A 51 -0.18 9.08 10.95
C LEU A 51 0.74 10.09 11.62
N ASP A 52 1.01 9.89 12.92
CA ASP A 52 1.78 10.83 13.75
C ASP A 52 3.23 11.00 13.27
N ILE A 53 3.40 11.91 12.31
CA ILE A 53 4.68 12.34 11.73
C ILE A 53 4.66 13.86 11.62
N LYS A 54 5.71 14.51 12.12
CA LYS A 54 5.91 15.94 11.95
C LYS A 54 6.41 16.21 10.52
N TYR A 55 5.67 17.01 9.77
CA TYR A 55 6.07 17.43 8.42
C TYR A 55 5.69 18.88 8.13
N THR A 56 6.31 19.45 7.11
CA THR A 56 5.96 20.73 6.48
C THR A 56 5.66 20.49 5.01
N GLY A 57 5.07 21.47 4.32
CA GLY A 57 4.57 21.31 2.96
C GLY A 57 3.10 20.90 2.93
N ARG A 58 2.62 20.41 1.79
CA ARG A 58 1.19 20.15 1.56
C ARG A 58 0.97 18.75 0.99
N ILE A 59 0.01 18.04 1.55
CA ILE A 59 -0.54 16.79 1.00
C ILE A 59 -2.02 17.03 0.74
N GLU A 60 -2.42 16.94 -0.52
CA GLU A 60 -3.78 17.17 -0.98
C GLU A 60 -4.35 15.87 -1.54
N LEU A 61 -5.52 15.45 -1.02
CA LEU A 61 -6.27 14.28 -1.47
C LEU A 61 -7.50 14.78 -2.24
N CYS A 62 -7.66 14.33 -3.49
CA CYS A 62 -8.71 14.81 -4.38
C CYS A 62 -9.90 13.84 -4.39
N GLY A 63 -10.97 14.20 -3.70
CA GLY A 63 -12.24 13.45 -3.72
C GLY A 63 -12.38 12.33 -2.68
N PHE A 64 -11.39 12.12 -1.83
CA PHE A 64 -11.43 11.12 -0.75
C PHE A 64 -10.63 11.60 0.47
N SER A 65 -10.80 10.90 1.60
CA SER A 65 -10.10 11.18 2.86
C SER A 65 -8.98 10.17 3.12
N LYS A 66 -8.07 10.48 4.05
CA LYS A 66 -6.96 9.59 4.45
C LYS A 66 -7.44 8.21 4.92
N ASN A 67 -8.60 8.14 5.56
CA ASN A 67 -9.19 6.88 6.03
C ASN A 67 -9.73 5.99 4.89
N GLN A 68 -9.74 6.50 3.67
CA GLN A 68 -10.17 5.81 2.45
C GLN A 68 -8.97 5.40 1.59
N ILE A 69 -7.77 5.50 2.11
CA ILE A 69 -6.57 4.89 1.53
C ILE A 69 -6.43 3.48 2.12
N GLY A 70 -6.43 2.48 1.26
CA GLY A 70 -6.17 1.10 1.68
C GLY A 70 -4.68 0.94 2.01
N TRP A 71 -4.37 0.43 3.20
CA TRP A 71 -2.99 0.27 3.62
C TRP A 71 -2.64 -1.17 3.99
N LEU A 72 -1.58 -1.67 3.37
CA LEU A 72 -0.93 -2.93 3.69
C LEU A 72 0.46 -2.65 4.27
N PRO A 73 0.66 -2.74 5.59
CA PRO A 73 1.95 -2.51 6.23
C PRO A 73 2.89 -3.72 6.05
N GLN A 74 4.20 -3.48 6.16
CA GLN A 74 5.25 -4.49 6.06
C GLN A 74 5.07 -5.67 7.05
N SER A 75 4.62 -5.40 8.26
CA SER A 75 4.34 -6.43 9.27
C SER A 75 3.09 -6.11 10.08
N LEU A 76 2.29 -7.13 10.33
CA LEU A 76 1.17 -7.08 11.27
C LEU A 76 1.52 -7.93 12.49
N ASN A 77 2.38 -7.42 13.37
CA ASN A 77 2.79 -8.13 14.59
C ASN A 77 1.64 -8.37 15.59
N SER A 78 0.49 -7.70 15.43
CA SER A 78 -0.63 -7.77 16.38
C SER A 78 -1.82 -8.62 15.93
N ALA A 79 -1.90 -9.01 14.65
CA ALA A 79 -3.04 -9.80 14.13
C ALA A 79 -2.76 -11.32 14.10
N ALA A 80 -1.51 -11.75 14.35
CA ALA A 80 -1.09 -13.14 14.20
C ALA A 80 -1.73 -14.08 15.24
N ASP A 81 -2.09 -13.56 16.41
CA ASP A 81 -2.55 -14.37 17.57
C ASP A 81 -4.05 -14.28 17.82
N PHE A 82 -4.82 -13.54 17.01
CA PHE A 82 -6.27 -13.45 17.22
C PHE A 82 -6.98 -14.58 16.47
N PRO A 83 -7.89 -15.32 17.13
CA PRO A 83 -8.61 -16.44 16.52
C PRO A 83 -9.73 -15.96 15.59
N SER A 84 -9.38 -15.10 14.60
CA SER A 84 -10.32 -14.57 13.63
C SER A 84 -10.30 -15.38 12.35
N SER A 85 -11.46 -15.54 11.71
CA SER A 85 -11.56 -16.07 10.37
C SER A 85 -11.00 -15.08 9.34
N VAL A 86 -10.63 -15.59 8.17
CA VAL A 86 -10.21 -14.75 7.03
C VAL A 86 -11.28 -13.71 6.70
N ALA A 87 -12.55 -14.09 6.71
CA ALA A 87 -13.66 -13.17 6.44
C ALA A 87 -13.72 -12.01 7.44
N GLU A 88 -13.50 -12.28 8.74
CA GLU A 88 -13.49 -11.24 9.78
C GLU A 88 -12.29 -10.29 9.61
N VAL A 89 -11.10 -10.81 9.30
CA VAL A 89 -9.93 -9.99 8.99
C VAL A 89 -10.20 -9.09 7.79
N VAL A 90 -10.75 -9.62 6.70
CA VAL A 90 -11.06 -8.84 5.50
C VAL A 90 -12.11 -7.76 5.81
N LEU A 91 -13.20 -8.13 6.48
CA LEU A 91 -14.27 -7.19 6.85
C LEU A 91 -13.79 -6.08 7.78
N SER A 92 -12.78 -6.32 8.61
CA SER A 92 -12.21 -5.29 9.48
C SER A 92 -11.65 -4.09 8.70
N GLY A 93 -11.37 -4.24 7.39
CA GLY A 93 -10.94 -3.17 6.51
C GLY A 93 -11.96 -2.04 6.35
N PHE A 94 -13.24 -2.32 6.49
CA PHE A 94 -14.27 -1.27 6.46
C PHE A 94 -14.23 -0.34 7.68
N GLY A 95 -13.41 -0.64 8.69
CA GLY A 95 -13.17 0.19 9.87
C GLY A 95 -14.44 0.50 10.66
N GLY A 96 -14.41 1.60 11.40
CA GLY A 96 -15.53 2.08 12.21
C GLY A 96 -16.80 2.49 11.44
N LYS A 97 -16.91 2.16 10.14
CA LYS A 97 -18.16 2.27 9.37
C LYS A 97 -19.24 1.30 9.87
N SER A 98 -18.88 0.35 10.74
CA SER A 98 -19.82 -0.46 11.52
C SER A 98 -20.20 0.26 12.82
N PHE A 99 -20.76 1.46 12.69
CA PHE A 99 -21.21 2.25 13.83
C PHE A 99 -22.43 1.57 14.45
N TRP A 100 -22.49 1.43 15.78
CA TRP A 100 -23.62 0.96 16.58
C TRP A 100 -23.77 -0.53 16.83
N GLY A 101 -22.72 -1.37 16.69
CA GLY A 101 -22.82 -2.78 17.18
C GLY A 101 -23.66 -3.73 16.30
N PHE A 102 -24.15 -3.31 15.13
CA PHE A 102 -25.02 -4.09 14.25
C PHE A 102 -24.29 -4.94 13.20
N GLY A 103 -22.95 -5.07 13.29
CA GLY A 103 -22.18 -5.85 12.32
C GLY A 103 -22.02 -5.14 10.96
N PHE A 104 -21.47 -5.86 9.98
CA PHE A 104 -21.25 -5.35 8.63
C PHE A 104 -22.52 -5.44 7.78
N SER A 105 -22.74 -4.46 6.89
CA SER A 105 -23.88 -4.43 5.98
C SER A 105 -23.81 -5.57 4.95
N LYS A 106 -24.91 -5.82 4.24
CA LYS A 106 -24.95 -6.81 3.15
C LYS A 106 -23.99 -6.41 2.02
N GLU A 107 -23.92 -5.13 1.70
CA GLU A 107 -23.06 -4.55 0.69
C GLU A 107 -21.58 -4.73 1.05
N GLN A 108 -21.20 -4.46 2.31
CA GLN A 108 -19.83 -4.67 2.80
C GLN A 108 -19.43 -6.14 2.74
N ARG A 109 -20.32 -7.05 3.12
CA ARG A 109 -20.08 -8.50 3.02
C ARG A 109 -19.90 -8.95 1.57
N LYS A 110 -20.74 -8.42 0.66
CA LYS A 110 -20.67 -8.70 -0.77
C LYS A 110 -19.33 -8.19 -1.35
N GLN A 111 -18.96 -6.96 -1.05
CA GLN A 111 -17.68 -6.39 -1.49
C GLN A 111 -16.47 -7.16 -0.96
N ALA A 112 -16.50 -7.54 0.33
CA ALA A 112 -15.44 -8.39 0.91
C ALA A 112 -15.32 -9.73 0.19
N GLN A 113 -16.45 -10.37 -0.14
CA GLN A 113 -16.48 -11.63 -0.87
C GLN A 113 -15.95 -11.47 -2.31
N GLU A 114 -16.32 -10.40 -3.01
CA GLU A 114 -15.81 -10.06 -4.34
C GLU A 114 -14.30 -9.82 -4.32
N ASN A 115 -13.78 -9.09 -3.33
CA ASN A 115 -12.34 -8.89 -3.15
C ASN A 115 -11.60 -10.21 -2.87
N MET A 116 -12.16 -11.10 -2.04
CA MET A 116 -11.58 -12.42 -1.77
C MET A 116 -11.58 -13.31 -3.04
N ARG A 117 -12.63 -13.22 -3.87
CA ARG A 117 -12.69 -13.93 -5.16
C ARG A 117 -11.64 -13.40 -6.12
N LEU A 118 -11.51 -12.08 -6.23
CA LEU A 118 -10.52 -11.42 -7.09
C LEU A 118 -9.09 -11.85 -6.76
N LEU A 119 -8.79 -12.05 -5.46
CA LEU A 119 -7.48 -12.47 -4.99
C LEU A 119 -7.35 -14.01 -4.82
N GLY A 120 -8.34 -14.79 -5.25
CA GLY A 120 -8.30 -16.25 -5.25
C GLY A 120 -8.33 -16.90 -3.86
N ILE A 121 -8.87 -16.23 -2.84
CA ILE A 121 -8.93 -16.73 -1.46
C ILE A 121 -10.36 -16.89 -0.91
N GLU A 122 -11.39 -16.81 -1.76
CA GLU A 122 -12.80 -16.96 -1.32
C GLU A 122 -13.04 -18.28 -0.58
N GLY A 123 -12.45 -19.38 -1.06
CA GLY A 123 -12.54 -20.71 -0.41
C GLY A 123 -11.92 -20.79 0.99
N LEU A 124 -11.12 -19.78 1.37
CA LEU A 124 -10.48 -19.70 2.69
C LEU A 124 -11.27 -18.85 3.69
N SER A 125 -12.40 -18.27 3.32
CA SER A 125 -13.16 -17.28 4.10
C SER A 125 -13.47 -17.70 5.54
N LYS A 126 -13.77 -18.98 5.77
CA LYS A 126 -14.08 -19.55 7.09
C LYS A 126 -12.87 -20.10 7.83
N LYS A 127 -11.69 -20.15 7.18
CA LYS A 127 -10.46 -20.67 7.78
C LYS A 127 -9.92 -19.67 8.81
N ALA A 128 -9.35 -20.15 9.90
CA ALA A 128 -8.67 -19.30 10.86
C ALA A 128 -7.46 -18.63 10.20
N PHE A 129 -7.30 -17.31 10.34
CA PHE A 129 -6.26 -16.52 9.68
C PHE A 129 -4.84 -17.00 10.03
N PHE A 130 -4.61 -17.40 11.29
CA PHE A 130 -3.30 -17.88 11.73
C PHE A 130 -2.86 -19.19 11.04
N ASN A 131 -3.81 -19.99 10.52
CA ASN A 131 -3.56 -21.25 9.79
C ASN A 131 -3.24 -21.07 8.30
N LEU A 132 -3.15 -19.83 7.81
CA LEU A 132 -2.81 -19.54 6.43
C LEU A 132 -1.30 -19.59 6.20
N SER A 133 -0.89 -19.94 4.95
CA SER A 133 0.47 -19.72 4.48
C SER A 133 0.81 -18.22 4.43
N GLY A 134 2.09 -17.86 4.34
CA GLY A 134 2.53 -16.47 4.20
C GLY A 134 1.85 -15.73 3.05
N GLY A 135 1.85 -16.32 1.86
CA GLY A 135 1.19 -15.74 0.67
C GLY A 135 -0.32 -15.60 0.84
N GLN A 136 -0.99 -16.61 1.45
CA GLN A 136 -2.43 -16.53 1.75
C GLN A 136 -2.74 -15.41 2.75
N LYS A 137 -1.90 -15.24 3.78
CA LYS A 137 -2.01 -14.13 4.74
C LYS A 137 -1.90 -12.78 4.04
N GLN A 138 -0.89 -12.61 3.19
CA GLN A 138 -0.71 -11.36 2.44
C GLN A 138 -1.89 -11.06 1.51
N LYS A 139 -2.44 -12.05 0.81
CA LYS A 139 -3.65 -11.88 0.00
C LYS A 139 -4.86 -11.47 0.86
N ALA A 140 -5.04 -12.05 2.03
CA ALA A 140 -6.12 -11.67 2.94
C ALA A 140 -5.97 -10.23 3.46
N LEU A 141 -4.75 -9.81 3.77
CA LEU A 141 -4.44 -8.43 4.18
C LEU A 141 -4.61 -7.43 3.03
N LEU A 142 -4.27 -7.82 1.81
CA LEU A 142 -4.55 -7.00 0.62
C LEU A 142 -6.07 -6.87 0.40
N CYS A 143 -6.86 -7.94 0.59
CA CYS A 143 -8.33 -7.85 0.60
C CYS A 143 -8.84 -6.86 1.66
N ARG A 144 -8.27 -6.91 2.86
CA ARG A 144 -8.60 -5.98 3.94
C ARG A 144 -8.30 -4.53 3.55
N ALA A 145 -7.14 -4.28 2.95
CA ALA A 145 -6.78 -2.95 2.46
C ALA A 145 -7.74 -2.47 1.35
N LEU A 146 -8.15 -3.36 0.43
CA LEU A 146 -9.15 -3.07 -0.59
C LEU A 146 -10.51 -2.68 0.01
N CYS A 147 -10.95 -3.31 1.09
CA CYS A 147 -12.19 -2.96 1.77
C CYS A 147 -12.15 -1.54 2.40
N ALA A 148 -10.96 -1.04 2.76
CA ALA A 148 -10.78 0.33 3.24
C ALA A 148 -10.69 1.36 2.10
N SER A 149 -10.29 0.92 0.89
CA SER A 149 -9.87 1.78 -0.22
C SER A 149 -11.04 2.37 -1.01
N GLU A 150 -10.86 3.63 -1.41
CA GLU A 150 -11.65 4.32 -2.45
C GLU A 150 -10.81 4.51 -3.73
N GLY A 151 -10.05 3.47 -4.10
CA GLY A 151 -9.26 3.44 -5.34
C GLY A 151 -7.78 3.78 -5.20
N VAL A 152 -7.24 3.89 -3.97
CA VAL A 152 -5.80 4.05 -3.71
C VAL A 152 -5.32 3.01 -2.71
N LEU A 153 -4.27 2.27 -3.04
CA LEU A 153 -3.59 1.33 -2.15
C LEU A 153 -2.16 1.80 -1.86
N LEU A 154 -1.80 1.83 -0.59
CA LEU A 154 -0.42 1.95 -0.10
C LEU A 154 0.08 0.58 0.35
N LEU A 155 1.15 0.09 -0.26
CA LEU A 155 1.73 -1.22 0.00
C LEU A 155 3.18 -1.06 0.47
N ASP A 156 3.47 -1.48 1.70
CA ASP A 156 4.81 -1.39 2.29
C ASP A 156 5.47 -2.76 2.25
N GLU A 157 6.36 -2.98 1.26
CA GLU A 157 7.07 -4.24 1.03
C GLU A 157 6.16 -5.49 1.03
N PRO A 158 5.12 -5.52 0.20
CA PRO A 158 4.04 -6.52 0.31
C PRO A 158 4.50 -7.96 0.14
N THR A 159 5.65 -8.17 -0.49
CA THR A 159 6.21 -9.50 -0.80
C THR A 159 7.35 -9.93 0.12
N ALA A 160 7.70 -9.11 1.13
CA ALA A 160 8.79 -9.43 2.04
C ALA A 160 8.56 -10.77 2.77
N GLY A 161 9.57 -11.64 2.75
CA GLY A 161 9.52 -12.94 3.43
C GLY A 161 8.65 -14.02 2.76
N LEU A 162 8.13 -13.78 1.57
CA LEU A 162 7.41 -14.78 0.78
C LEU A 162 8.37 -15.58 -0.10
N ASP A 163 7.99 -16.83 -0.38
CA ASP A 163 8.64 -17.65 -1.41
C ASP A 163 8.40 -17.08 -2.82
N PRO A 164 9.25 -17.43 -3.81
CA PRO A 164 9.17 -16.82 -5.16
C PRO A 164 7.82 -17.03 -5.87
N GLU A 165 7.15 -18.15 -5.65
CA GLU A 165 5.85 -18.45 -6.27
C GLU A 165 4.77 -17.54 -5.67
N SER A 166 4.69 -17.45 -4.33
CA SER A 166 3.79 -16.55 -3.62
C SER A 166 4.04 -15.07 -3.96
N GLN A 167 5.31 -14.68 -4.16
CA GLN A 167 5.65 -13.31 -4.60
C GLN A 167 5.08 -13.05 -6.00
N ALA A 168 5.31 -13.96 -6.98
CA ALA A 168 4.81 -13.78 -8.33
C ALA A 168 3.28 -13.68 -8.39
N GLU A 169 2.57 -14.53 -7.62
CA GLU A 169 1.13 -14.47 -7.51
C GLU A 169 0.62 -13.15 -6.92
N LEU A 170 1.28 -12.65 -5.86
CA LEU A 170 0.88 -11.39 -5.22
C LEU A 170 1.11 -10.20 -6.14
N TYR A 171 2.24 -10.13 -6.83
CA TYR A 171 2.50 -9.08 -7.82
C TYR A 171 1.49 -9.12 -8.97
N SER A 172 1.17 -10.31 -9.49
CA SER A 172 0.14 -10.47 -10.52
C SER A 172 -1.22 -9.95 -10.05
N ALA A 173 -1.59 -10.23 -8.80
CA ALA A 173 -2.81 -9.72 -8.20
C ALA A 173 -2.80 -8.17 -8.08
N ILE A 174 -1.68 -7.57 -7.64
CA ILE A 174 -1.52 -6.11 -7.55
C ILE A 174 -1.60 -5.47 -8.94
N ALA A 175 -0.94 -6.03 -9.94
CA ALA A 175 -1.00 -5.56 -11.33
C ALA A 175 -2.44 -5.60 -11.88
N ASN A 176 -3.18 -6.67 -11.61
CA ASN A 176 -4.59 -6.78 -11.96
C ASN A 176 -5.44 -5.69 -11.30
N LEU A 177 -5.21 -5.39 -10.03
CA LEU A 177 -5.91 -4.30 -9.33
C LEU A 177 -5.63 -2.94 -9.99
N ASN A 178 -4.38 -2.68 -10.36
CA ASN A 178 -4.00 -1.45 -11.05
C ASN A 178 -4.67 -1.33 -12.42
N GLN A 179 -4.66 -2.39 -13.23
CA GLN A 179 -5.33 -2.44 -14.54
C GLN A 179 -6.85 -2.18 -14.42
N ASN A 180 -7.46 -2.61 -13.31
CA ASN A 180 -8.87 -2.38 -13.01
C ASN A 180 -9.17 -1.02 -12.34
N GLY A 181 -8.20 -0.10 -12.32
CA GLY A 181 -8.45 1.28 -11.93
C GLY A 181 -7.96 1.71 -10.57
N THR A 182 -7.38 0.81 -9.78
CA THR A 182 -6.80 1.14 -8.48
C THR A 182 -5.42 1.78 -8.67
N ALA A 183 -5.19 2.95 -8.07
CA ALA A 183 -3.86 3.53 -8.00
C ALA A 183 -3.03 2.80 -6.92
N ILE A 184 -1.82 2.41 -7.28
CA ILE A 184 -0.89 1.68 -6.40
C ILE A 184 0.27 2.61 -6.03
N ILE A 185 0.56 2.71 -4.74
CA ILE A 185 1.79 3.32 -4.22
C ILE A 185 2.49 2.22 -3.43
N MET A 186 3.64 1.76 -3.90
CA MET A 186 4.33 0.61 -3.32
C MET A 186 5.76 0.95 -2.94
N ILE A 187 6.13 0.67 -1.68
CA ILE A 187 7.53 0.59 -1.29
C ILE A 187 8.05 -0.79 -1.67
N THR A 188 9.19 -0.82 -2.36
CA THR A 188 9.88 -2.06 -2.70
C THR A 188 11.39 -1.88 -2.73
N HIS A 189 12.12 -2.95 -2.40
CA HIS A 189 13.56 -3.05 -2.58
C HIS A 189 13.93 -3.72 -3.92
N ASP A 190 12.96 -4.29 -4.63
CA ASP A 190 13.15 -4.88 -5.95
C ASP A 190 13.07 -3.77 -7.02
N THR A 191 14.22 -3.11 -7.23
CA THR A 191 14.33 -2.02 -8.21
C THR A 191 14.14 -2.51 -9.64
N LYS A 192 14.55 -3.76 -9.96
CA LYS A 192 14.32 -4.37 -11.28
C LYS A 192 12.84 -4.42 -11.60
N ARG A 193 12.07 -4.93 -10.66
CA ARG A 193 10.63 -5.05 -10.82
C ARG A 193 9.94 -3.69 -10.78
N ALA A 194 10.41 -2.76 -9.96
CA ALA A 194 9.91 -1.40 -9.96
C ALA A 194 10.02 -0.75 -11.34
N VAL A 195 11.16 -0.89 -12.02
CA VAL A 195 11.36 -0.37 -13.37
C VAL A 195 10.45 -1.05 -14.41
N GLN A 196 10.17 -2.34 -14.24
CA GLN A 196 9.35 -3.08 -15.21
C GLN A 196 7.84 -2.81 -15.08
N GLU A 197 7.35 -2.59 -13.86
CA GLU A 197 5.92 -2.53 -13.59
C GLU A 197 5.41 -1.12 -13.26
N ALA A 198 6.28 -0.24 -12.72
CA ALA A 198 5.86 1.09 -12.32
C ALA A 198 5.70 2.03 -13.52
N LYS A 199 4.67 2.85 -13.48
CA LYS A 199 4.53 4.00 -14.37
C LYS A 199 5.41 5.17 -13.93
N HIS A 200 5.52 5.36 -12.61
CA HIS A 200 6.38 6.36 -12.00
C HIS A 200 7.24 5.76 -10.89
N ILE A 201 8.42 6.31 -10.72
CA ILE A 201 9.35 5.96 -9.64
C ILE A 201 9.66 7.20 -8.82
N LEU A 202 9.53 7.09 -7.51
CA LEU A 202 10.03 8.05 -6.54
C LEU A 202 11.23 7.40 -5.83
N SER A 203 12.43 7.87 -6.12
CA SER A 203 13.65 7.42 -5.46
C SER A 203 14.03 8.37 -4.34
N LEU A 204 14.24 7.83 -3.15
CA LEU A 204 14.70 8.58 -1.98
C LEU A 204 16.13 8.15 -1.64
N GLY A 205 17.06 9.11 -1.61
CA GLY A 205 18.48 8.87 -1.31
C GLY A 205 19.07 9.94 -0.41
N ASN A 206 20.27 9.68 0.10
CA ASN A 206 21.01 10.61 0.96
C ASN A 206 21.42 11.91 0.24
N SER A 207 21.58 11.86 -1.10
CA SER A 207 21.94 13.00 -1.95
C SER A 207 20.75 13.76 -2.51
N GLY A 208 19.53 13.36 -2.20
CA GLY A 208 18.30 13.95 -2.71
C GLY A 208 17.26 12.93 -3.11
N TRP A 209 16.30 13.39 -3.89
CA TRP A 209 15.20 12.56 -4.39
C TRP A 209 15.02 12.75 -5.90
N PHE A 210 14.41 11.76 -6.53
CA PHE A 210 14.01 11.78 -7.94
C PHE A 210 12.56 11.37 -8.05
N TYR A 211 11.78 11.99 -8.92
CA TYR A 211 10.45 11.55 -9.32
C TYR A 211 10.29 11.69 -10.84
N GLY A 212 9.91 10.61 -11.50
CA GLY A 212 9.74 10.58 -12.95
C GLY A 212 9.24 9.22 -13.42
N THR A 213 9.25 8.99 -14.73
CA THR A 213 8.95 7.69 -15.34
C THR A 213 10.08 6.68 -15.08
N ALA A 214 9.79 5.39 -15.31
CA ALA A 214 10.81 4.34 -15.21
C ALA A 214 12.00 4.57 -16.15
N ASP A 215 11.75 5.05 -17.38
CA ASP A 215 12.80 5.36 -18.35
C ASP A 215 13.67 6.55 -17.89
N GLU A 216 13.07 7.59 -17.36
CA GLU A 216 13.79 8.74 -16.79
C GLU A 216 14.64 8.34 -15.59
N TYR A 217 14.14 7.40 -14.75
CA TYR A 217 14.90 6.87 -13.61
C TYR A 217 16.16 6.13 -14.03
N LEU A 218 16.09 5.30 -15.08
CA LEU A 218 17.26 4.63 -15.65
C LEU A 218 18.28 5.62 -16.21
N GLY A 219 17.83 6.67 -16.90
CA GLY A 219 18.68 7.76 -17.41
C GLY A 219 19.32 8.60 -16.29
N PHE A 220 18.69 8.71 -15.13
CA PHE A 220 19.22 9.43 -13.95
C PHE A 220 20.32 8.67 -13.20
N GLY A 221 20.65 7.44 -13.62
CA GLY A 221 21.63 6.58 -12.94
C GLY A 221 21.03 5.69 -11.85
N GLY A 222 19.72 5.45 -11.92
CA GLY A 222 19.03 4.51 -11.07
C GLY A 222 19.62 3.09 -11.22
N ALA A 223 20.10 2.51 -10.12
CA ALA A 223 20.62 1.15 -10.11
C ALA A 223 19.46 0.14 -10.26
N VAL A 224 19.62 -0.84 -11.15
CA VAL A 224 18.71 -1.97 -11.38
C VAL A 224 19.32 -3.25 -10.82
#